data_be3daadba3ceda3a6542bd1b0194e016
#
_entry.id   be3daadba3ceda3a6542bd1b0194e016
#
_cell.length_a   1.000
_cell.length_b   1.000
_cell.length_c   1.000
_cell.angle_alpha   90.00
_cell.angle_beta   90.00
_cell.angle_gamma   90.00
#
_symmetry.space_group_name_H-M   'P 1'
#
loop_
_entity.id
_entity.type
_entity.pdbx_description
1 polymer ?
#
loop_
_entity_poly.entity_id
_entity_poly.type
_entity_poly.pdbx_seq_one_letter_code
_entity_poly.pdbx_strand_id
1 'polypeptide(L)'
;MEYKKINMPGLLHGGDYNPEQWLDRPDILEEDIRLMKLAHVNNVSLGIFSWAFLEPEEGKYQFDYLEEIINRLYDNGIYTNLATPTGAMPNWMTQKYPEVMQTDENGIQNLPGKRHNFCYTSAVMREKTRKLDLKLSERFGKHPGVILWHISNEYGGNFRDASCHCEECQKAFRKWLKKKYKTLDALNHAWWSAFWSHTYTDWEQIHSPSPRGEDELHGLKLDWKRFVSEQLQDFCREEIRAVKTY
;
A
#
# COMPACT_ATOMS: atom_id res chain seq x y z
N MET A 1 8.14 -26.20 3.39
CA MET A 1 8.63 -24.81 3.55
C MET A 1 9.57 -24.83 4.73
N GLU A 2 10.84 -24.58 4.51
CA GLU A 2 11.81 -24.43 5.60
C GLU A 2 11.64 -23.01 6.15
N TYR A 3 11.15 -22.89 7.37
CA TYR A 3 11.06 -21.58 8.03
C TYR A 3 12.49 -21.16 8.41
N LYS A 4 12.99 -20.10 7.79
CA LYS A 4 14.25 -19.48 8.26
C LYS A 4 14.04 -19.05 9.70
N LYS A 5 14.91 -19.50 10.59
CA LYS A 5 14.92 -19.05 11.99
C LYS A 5 15.22 -17.55 11.98
N ILE A 6 14.26 -16.75 12.41
CA ILE A 6 14.47 -15.31 12.60
C ILE A 6 15.35 -15.17 13.82
N ASN A 7 16.52 -14.56 13.64
CA ASN A 7 17.44 -14.29 14.74
C ASN A 7 16.98 -13.00 15.45
N MET A 8 15.99 -13.14 16.33
CA MET A 8 15.44 -12.01 17.07
C MET A 8 16.18 -11.83 18.40
N PRO A 9 16.47 -10.58 18.80
CA PRO A 9 17.21 -10.28 20.04
C PRO A 9 16.43 -10.59 21.33
N GLY A 10 15.22 -11.12 21.22
CA GLY A 10 14.31 -11.42 22.34
C GLY A 10 12.92 -10.82 22.10
N LEU A 11 12.24 -10.41 23.15
CA LEU A 11 10.98 -9.68 23.05
C LEU A 11 11.24 -8.29 22.44
N LEU A 12 10.55 -7.97 21.35
CA LEU A 12 10.61 -6.66 20.73
C LEU A 12 9.71 -5.69 21.50
N HIS A 13 10.25 -4.53 21.83
CA HIS A 13 9.55 -3.46 22.52
C HIS A 13 9.87 -2.12 21.86
N GLY A 14 8.83 -1.40 21.42
CA GLY A 14 8.94 -0.11 20.76
C GLY A 14 7.69 0.26 19.99
N GLY A 15 7.82 1.16 19.03
CA GLY A 15 6.70 1.65 18.23
C GLY A 15 7.16 2.28 16.92
N ASP A 16 6.27 3.04 16.30
CA ASP A 16 6.59 3.80 15.08
C ASP A 16 7.49 4.99 15.41
N TYR A 17 8.46 5.24 14.53
CA TYR A 17 9.39 6.36 14.65
C TYR A 17 9.54 7.07 13.30
N ASN A 18 9.25 8.36 13.26
CA ASN A 18 9.20 9.16 12.03
C ASN A 18 10.12 10.40 12.15
N PRO A 19 11.45 10.22 12.21
CA PRO A 19 12.42 11.29 12.43
C PRO A 19 12.57 12.24 11.24
N GLU A 20 12.04 11.88 10.07
CA GLU A 20 12.02 12.75 8.90
C GLU A 20 11.31 14.09 9.13
N GLN A 21 10.56 14.22 10.21
CA GLN A 21 9.84 15.43 10.59
C GLN A 21 10.77 16.53 11.14
N TRP A 22 12.00 16.18 11.58
CA TRP A 22 12.92 17.10 12.24
C TRP A 22 14.39 16.79 11.91
N LEU A 23 14.69 16.45 10.67
CA LEU A 23 16.07 16.15 10.23
C LEU A 23 17.04 17.35 10.35
N ASP A 24 16.53 18.57 10.40
CA ASP A 24 17.29 19.80 10.67
C ASP A 24 17.63 19.99 12.16
N ARG A 25 17.17 19.08 13.03
CA ARG A 25 17.34 19.13 14.48
C ARG A 25 18.03 17.84 14.99
N PRO A 26 19.35 17.70 14.78
CA PRO A 26 20.10 16.51 15.22
C PRO A 26 20.07 16.29 16.73
N ASP A 27 19.87 17.36 17.50
CA ASP A 27 19.67 17.30 18.95
C ASP A 27 18.42 16.46 19.35
N ILE A 28 17.38 16.51 18.54
CA ILE A 28 16.14 15.71 18.79
C ILE A 28 16.46 14.22 18.60
N LEU A 29 17.15 13.84 17.53
CA LEU A 29 17.50 12.44 17.30
C LEU A 29 18.35 11.86 18.45
N GLU A 30 19.28 12.66 18.98
CA GLU A 30 20.11 12.25 20.14
C GLU A 30 19.27 12.05 21.39
N GLU A 31 18.35 12.97 21.66
CA GLU A 31 17.46 12.90 22.81
C GLU A 31 16.46 11.75 22.68
N ASP A 32 15.91 11.53 21.49
CA ASP A 32 15.01 10.41 21.18
C ASP A 32 15.69 9.06 21.47
N ILE A 33 16.93 8.87 21.00
CA ILE A 33 17.70 7.65 21.27
C ILE A 33 17.95 7.50 22.79
N ARG A 34 18.29 8.59 23.48
CA ARG A 34 18.47 8.58 24.94
C ARG A 34 17.18 8.14 25.66
N LEU A 35 16.04 8.69 25.28
CA LEU A 35 14.73 8.37 25.85
C LEU A 35 14.30 6.93 25.51
N MET A 36 14.52 6.48 24.27
CA MET A 36 14.27 5.10 23.87
C MET A 36 15.06 4.12 24.75
N LYS A 37 16.34 4.40 25.03
CA LYS A 37 17.15 3.56 25.91
C LYS A 37 16.62 3.54 27.35
N LEU A 38 16.19 4.67 27.89
CA LEU A 38 15.58 4.74 29.22
C LEU A 38 14.26 3.95 29.30
N ALA A 39 13.49 3.95 28.21
CA ALA A 39 12.25 3.19 28.11
C ALA A 39 12.47 1.72 27.74
N HIS A 40 13.72 1.26 27.64
CA HIS A 40 14.07 -0.10 27.19
C HIS A 40 13.52 -0.46 25.79
N VAL A 41 13.35 0.53 24.91
CA VAL A 41 13.01 0.30 23.50
C VAL A 41 14.19 -0.40 22.82
N ASN A 42 13.91 -1.48 22.13
CA ASN A 42 14.90 -2.25 21.37
C ASN A 42 14.53 -2.46 19.91
N ASN A 43 13.38 -1.92 19.48
CA ASN A 43 12.91 -2.03 18.11
C ASN A 43 11.99 -0.84 17.75
N VAL A 44 12.10 -0.31 16.52
CA VAL A 44 11.20 0.72 15.99
C VAL A 44 10.80 0.39 14.56
N SER A 45 9.59 0.78 14.16
CA SER A 45 9.18 0.80 12.76
C SER A 45 9.58 2.15 12.16
N LEU A 46 10.36 2.14 11.08
CA LEU A 46 10.97 3.34 10.49
C LEU A 46 10.60 3.49 9.02
N GLY A 47 10.38 4.73 8.59
CA GLY A 47 10.19 5.06 7.19
C GLY A 47 8.79 4.82 6.62
N ILE A 48 7.77 4.64 7.47
CA ILE A 48 6.40 4.21 7.07
C ILE A 48 5.76 5.16 6.05
N PHE A 49 6.03 6.47 6.13
CA PHE A 49 5.44 7.50 5.27
C PHE A 49 6.48 8.34 4.54
N SER A 50 7.72 7.86 4.45
CA SER A 50 8.87 8.65 4.00
C SER A 50 9.08 8.67 2.49
N TRP A 51 8.13 8.24 1.65
CA TRP A 51 8.35 8.13 0.19
C TRP A 51 8.89 9.42 -0.43
N ALA A 52 8.28 10.57 -0.11
CA ALA A 52 8.73 11.86 -0.65
C ALA A 52 10.16 12.24 -0.25
N PHE A 53 10.64 11.75 0.91
CA PHE A 53 12.04 11.89 1.33
C PHE A 53 12.97 10.94 0.60
N LEU A 54 12.53 9.70 0.40
CA LEU A 54 13.34 8.65 -0.23
C LEU A 54 13.45 8.84 -1.74
N GLU A 55 12.43 9.43 -2.36
CA GLU A 55 12.34 9.74 -3.79
C GLU A 55 11.70 11.11 -3.98
N PRO A 56 12.45 12.22 -3.75
CA PRO A 56 11.94 13.61 -3.86
C PRO A 56 11.52 13.98 -5.28
N GLU A 57 12.13 13.36 -6.28
CA GLU A 57 11.76 13.43 -7.69
C GLU A 57 11.76 12.03 -8.27
N GLU A 58 10.92 11.78 -9.24
CA GLU A 58 10.81 10.47 -9.88
C GLU A 58 12.16 9.91 -10.34
N GLY A 59 12.54 8.75 -9.80
CA GLY A 59 13.77 8.04 -10.11
C GLY A 59 15.01 8.58 -9.41
N LYS A 60 14.90 9.64 -8.60
CA LYS A 60 16.00 10.18 -7.80
C LYS A 60 15.90 9.68 -6.36
N TYR A 61 16.54 8.57 -6.11
CA TYR A 61 16.55 7.95 -4.78
C TYR A 61 17.65 8.50 -3.89
N GLN A 62 17.32 8.79 -2.61
CA GLN A 62 18.26 9.23 -1.59
C GLN A 62 17.99 8.50 -0.26
N PHE A 63 18.93 7.67 0.15
CA PHE A 63 18.78 6.83 1.33
C PHE A 63 19.75 7.15 2.46
N ASP A 64 20.65 8.10 2.26
CA ASP A 64 21.77 8.33 3.19
C ASP A 64 21.29 8.70 4.59
N TYR A 65 20.27 9.57 4.71
CA TYR A 65 19.71 9.91 6.02
C TYR A 65 19.07 8.71 6.73
N LEU A 66 18.38 7.85 5.95
CA LEU A 66 17.73 6.67 6.49
C LEU A 66 18.78 5.67 7.00
N GLU A 67 19.86 5.48 6.25
CA GLU A 67 20.98 4.63 6.64
C GLU A 67 21.69 5.16 7.89
N GLU A 68 21.92 6.47 7.97
CA GLU A 68 22.50 7.10 9.17
C GLU A 68 21.64 6.83 10.41
N ILE A 69 20.33 7.02 10.30
CA ILE A 69 19.41 6.76 11.42
C ILE A 69 19.42 5.28 11.81
N ILE A 70 19.34 4.37 10.84
CA ILE A 70 19.39 2.92 11.11
C ILE A 70 20.70 2.53 11.79
N ASN A 71 21.84 3.05 11.34
CA ASN A 71 23.14 2.82 11.95
C ASN A 71 23.16 3.32 13.40
N ARG A 72 22.73 4.56 13.65
CA ARG A 72 22.71 5.14 15.01
C ARG A 72 21.79 4.39 15.95
N LEU A 73 20.63 3.95 15.50
CA LEU A 73 19.72 3.09 16.27
C LEU A 73 20.41 1.76 16.60
N TYR A 74 20.98 1.11 15.59
CA TYR A 74 21.64 -0.19 15.75
C TYR A 74 22.83 -0.12 16.71
N ASP A 75 23.68 0.91 16.63
CA ASP A 75 24.82 1.15 17.54
C ASP A 75 24.37 1.34 19.00
N ASN A 76 23.09 1.73 19.20
CA ASN A 76 22.48 1.86 20.52
C ASN A 76 21.61 0.66 20.92
N GLY A 77 21.68 -0.46 20.19
CA GLY A 77 20.95 -1.69 20.49
C GLY A 77 19.47 -1.65 20.11
N ILE A 78 19.07 -0.72 19.24
CA ILE A 78 17.69 -0.57 18.75
C ILE A 78 17.63 -1.06 17.31
N TYR A 79 16.86 -2.10 17.07
CA TYR A 79 16.65 -2.68 15.74
C TYR A 79 15.53 -1.96 14.98
N THR A 80 15.53 -2.13 13.66
CA THR A 80 14.58 -1.49 12.77
C THR A 80 13.67 -2.51 12.08
N ASN A 81 12.36 -2.28 12.12
CA ASN A 81 11.41 -2.80 11.16
C ASN A 81 11.31 -1.77 10.04
N LEU A 82 12.01 -2.01 8.94
CA LEU A 82 12.02 -1.04 7.84
C LEU A 82 10.74 -1.12 7.02
N ALA A 83 10.08 0.02 6.85
CA ALA A 83 8.83 0.05 6.11
C ALA A 83 9.04 0.25 4.60
N THR A 84 8.11 -0.31 3.81
CA THR A 84 7.83 0.18 2.47
C THR A 84 6.88 1.38 2.62
N PRO A 85 7.25 2.61 2.16
CA PRO A 85 6.55 3.83 2.52
C PRO A 85 5.31 4.12 1.66
N THR A 86 4.70 3.09 1.12
CA THR A 86 3.66 3.16 0.10
C THR A 86 2.31 3.66 0.62
N GLY A 87 2.14 3.72 1.95
CA GLY A 87 0.96 4.30 2.56
C GLY A 87 0.76 5.80 2.25
N ALA A 88 1.82 6.54 1.92
CA ALA A 88 1.76 7.97 1.59
C ALA A 88 2.60 8.27 0.35
N MET A 89 1.95 8.40 -0.80
CA MET A 89 2.63 8.69 -2.06
C MET A 89 3.09 10.15 -2.15
N PRO A 90 4.20 10.44 -2.86
CA PRO A 90 4.71 11.79 -3.02
C PRO A 90 3.85 12.64 -3.98
N ASN A 91 3.84 13.96 -3.75
CA ASN A 91 3.04 14.89 -4.55
C ASN A 91 3.45 14.96 -6.03
N TRP A 92 4.73 14.71 -6.37
CA TRP A 92 5.15 14.65 -7.77
C TRP A 92 4.43 13.56 -8.56
N MET A 93 4.06 12.45 -7.90
CA MET A 93 3.33 11.36 -8.54
C MET A 93 1.91 11.79 -8.94
N THR A 94 1.20 12.49 -8.07
CA THR A 94 -0.15 12.98 -8.38
C THR A 94 -0.15 14.06 -9.46
N GLN A 95 0.92 14.85 -9.55
CA GLN A 95 1.09 15.86 -10.57
C GLN A 95 1.36 15.25 -11.96
N LYS A 96 2.22 14.22 -12.02
CA LYS A 96 2.59 13.58 -13.30
C LYS A 96 1.55 12.54 -13.76
N TYR A 97 0.90 11.89 -12.83
CA TYR A 97 0.03 10.73 -13.04
C TYR A 97 -1.27 10.90 -12.25
N PRO A 98 -2.11 11.89 -12.57
CA PRO A 98 -3.33 12.18 -11.80
C PRO A 98 -4.29 10.98 -11.73
N GLU A 99 -4.19 10.04 -12.68
CA GLU A 99 -4.98 8.81 -12.72
C GLU A 99 -4.65 7.83 -11.57
N VAL A 100 -3.56 8.04 -10.82
CA VAL A 100 -3.27 7.22 -9.64
C VAL A 100 -4.24 7.49 -8.49
N MET A 101 -4.90 8.66 -8.51
CA MET A 101 -5.83 9.02 -7.44
C MET A 101 -7.10 8.17 -7.45
N GLN A 102 -7.60 7.84 -6.26
CA GLN A 102 -8.87 7.14 -6.13
C GLN A 102 -10.04 7.97 -6.68
N THR A 103 -10.98 7.28 -7.29
CA THR A 103 -12.30 7.80 -7.65
C THR A 103 -13.34 7.13 -6.76
N ASP A 104 -14.26 7.91 -6.19
CA ASP A 104 -15.31 7.40 -5.32
C ASP A 104 -16.46 6.73 -6.09
N GLU A 105 -17.43 6.19 -5.35
CA GLU A 105 -18.64 5.56 -5.90
C GLU A 105 -19.57 6.53 -6.63
N ASN A 106 -19.38 7.85 -6.48
CA ASN A 106 -20.10 8.89 -7.22
C ASN A 106 -19.36 9.34 -8.49
N GLY A 107 -18.18 8.77 -8.77
CA GLY A 107 -17.33 9.13 -9.90
C GLY A 107 -16.49 10.39 -9.65
N ILE A 108 -16.34 10.82 -8.40
CA ILE A 108 -15.53 11.99 -8.03
C ILE A 108 -14.12 11.52 -7.68
N GLN A 109 -13.13 12.03 -8.42
CA GLN A 109 -11.73 11.77 -8.14
C GLN A 109 -11.27 12.54 -6.89
N ASN A 110 -10.54 11.87 -5.99
CA ASN A 110 -9.96 12.48 -4.82
C ASN A 110 -8.87 13.49 -5.20
N LEU A 111 -8.66 14.49 -4.33
CA LEU A 111 -7.54 15.41 -4.43
C LEU A 111 -6.29 14.85 -3.75
N PRO A 112 -5.08 15.30 -4.14
CA PRO A 112 -3.83 14.94 -3.46
C PRO A 112 -3.86 15.26 -1.96
N GLY A 113 -3.16 14.45 -1.19
CA GLY A 113 -3.00 14.63 0.26
C GLY A 113 -3.52 13.43 1.05
N LYS A 114 -3.24 13.43 2.36
CA LYS A 114 -3.51 12.33 3.27
C LYS A 114 -2.75 11.06 2.87
N ARG A 115 -3.07 9.94 3.51
CA ARG A 115 -2.52 8.60 3.20
C ARG A 115 -3.57 7.72 2.54
N HIS A 116 -3.15 6.65 1.86
CA HIS A 116 -4.03 5.65 1.21
C HIS A 116 -5.05 6.27 0.23
N ASN A 117 -4.65 7.32 -0.48
CA ASN A 117 -5.51 8.08 -1.37
C ASN A 117 -5.27 7.72 -2.85
N PHE A 118 -4.76 6.54 -3.11
CA PHE A 118 -4.42 6.06 -4.44
C PHE A 118 -5.19 4.80 -4.82
N CYS A 119 -5.25 4.54 -6.13
CA CYS A 119 -5.86 3.34 -6.68
C CYS A 119 -4.90 2.14 -6.63
N TYR A 120 -5.23 1.10 -5.89
CA TYR A 120 -4.44 -0.15 -5.81
C TYR A 120 -4.41 -0.95 -7.11
N THR A 121 -5.31 -0.65 -8.06
CA THR A 121 -5.34 -1.27 -9.39
C THR A 121 -4.45 -0.53 -10.38
N SER A 122 -4.10 0.74 -10.13
CA SER A 122 -3.29 1.57 -11.02
C SER A 122 -1.96 0.91 -11.37
N ALA A 123 -1.72 0.71 -12.67
CA ALA A 123 -0.48 0.16 -13.18
C ALA A 123 0.74 1.05 -12.85
N VAL A 124 0.54 2.37 -12.91
CA VAL A 124 1.59 3.35 -12.57
C VAL A 124 1.94 3.24 -11.09
N MET A 125 0.95 3.25 -10.20
CA MET A 125 1.20 3.13 -8.76
C MET A 125 1.97 1.84 -8.44
N ARG A 126 1.55 0.71 -8.99
CA ARG A 126 2.22 -0.59 -8.81
C ARG A 126 3.66 -0.58 -9.32
N GLU A 127 3.91 0.01 -10.49
CA GLU A 127 5.26 0.13 -11.05
C GLU A 127 6.18 0.94 -10.15
N LYS A 128 5.73 2.11 -9.68
CA LYS A 128 6.53 3.01 -8.84
C LYS A 128 6.81 2.38 -7.46
N THR A 129 5.78 1.82 -6.83
CA THR A 129 5.92 1.04 -5.59
C THR A 129 6.98 -0.04 -5.73
N ARG A 130 6.85 -0.91 -6.74
CA ARG A 130 7.80 -2.00 -6.96
C ARG A 130 9.22 -1.49 -7.18
N LYS A 131 9.42 -0.37 -7.90
CA LYS A 131 10.75 0.20 -8.12
C LYS A 131 11.38 0.69 -6.82
N LEU A 132 10.62 1.41 -5.99
CA LEU A 132 11.09 1.90 -4.70
C LEU A 132 11.44 0.73 -3.75
N ASP A 133 10.56 -0.26 -3.64
CA ASP A 133 10.76 -1.41 -2.77
C ASP A 133 11.98 -2.24 -3.15
N LEU A 134 12.23 -2.40 -4.46
CA LEU A 134 13.47 -3.04 -4.95
C LEU A 134 14.71 -2.24 -4.54
N LYS A 135 14.67 -0.90 -4.62
CA LYS A 135 15.78 -0.04 -4.19
C LYS A 135 16.03 -0.08 -2.70
N LEU A 136 14.96 -0.09 -1.90
CA LEU A 136 15.06 -0.28 -0.46
C LEU A 136 15.65 -1.65 -0.12
N SER A 137 15.17 -2.70 -0.75
CA SER A 137 15.69 -4.06 -0.55
C SER A 137 17.16 -4.21 -0.98
N GLU A 138 17.56 -3.60 -2.11
CA GLU A 138 18.94 -3.56 -2.58
C GLU A 138 19.87 -2.91 -1.55
N ARG A 139 19.44 -1.78 -0.94
CA ARG A 139 20.25 -1.01 0.02
C ARG A 139 20.26 -1.63 1.41
N PHE A 140 19.11 -2.07 1.92
CA PHE A 140 18.93 -2.40 3.33
C PHE A 140 18.63 -3.87 3.61
N GLY A 141 18.37 -4.69 2.61
CA GLY A 141 17.95 -6.09 2.80
C GLY A 141 18.95 -6.98 3.56
N LYS A 142 20.22 -6.56 3.61
CA LYS A 142 21.30 -7.26 4.36
C LYS A 142 21.85 -6.44 5.51
N HIS A 143 21.23 -5.30 5.84
CA HIS A 143 21.69 -4.45 6.92
C HIS A 143 21.45 -5.12 8.28
N PRO A 144 22.47 -5.26 9.16
CA PRO A 144 22.34 -6.00 10.42
C PRO A 144 21.32 -5.39 11.40
N GLY A 145 21.09 -4.08 11.32
CA GLY A 145 20.09 -3.36 12.12
C GLY A 145 18.65 -3.54 11.62
N VAL A 146 18.45 -4.01 10.39
CA VAL A 146 17.12 -4.26 9.82
C VAL A 146 16.74 -5.72 10.02
N ILE A 147 15.77 -5.98 10.89
CA ILE A 147 15.37 -7.35 11.27
C ILE A 147 14.05 -7.80 10.68
N LEU A 148 13.17 -6.85 10.33
CA LEU A 148 11.86 -7.11 9.74
C LEU A 148 11.55 -6.06 8.67
N TRP A 149 10.61 -6.41 7.79
CA TRP A 149 9.96 -5.48 6.87
C TRP A 149 8.54 -5.18 7.35
N HIS A 150 8.23 -3.89 7.49
CA HIS A 150 6.88 -3.38 7.68
C HIS A 150 6.29 -3.07 6.30
N ILE A 151 5.48 -3.99 5.77
CA ILE A 151 4.96 -3.88 4.41
C ILE A 151 3.82 -2.86 4.37
N SER A 152 4.07 -1.68 3.78
CA SER A 152 3.13 -0.56 3.74
C SER A 152 2.61 -0.19 5.13
N ASN A 153 1.36 0.25 5.22
CA ASN A 153 0.67 0.49 6.47
C ASN A 153 -0.84 0.40 6.24
N GLU A 154 -1.56 -0.31 7.11
CA GLU A 154 -3.03 -0.34 7.16
C GLU A 154 -3.71 -0.41 5.77
N TYR A 155 -3.39 -1.43 4.97
CA TYR A 155 -4.02 -1.63 3.66
C TYR A 155 -5.54 -1.52 3.74
N GLY A 156 -6.13 -0.81 2.79
CA GLY A 156 -7.54 -0.52 2.81
C GLY A 156 -7.90 0.85 3.39
N GLY A 157 -6.95 1.44 4.10
CA GLY A 157 -6.93 2.84 4.49
C GLY A 157 -8.13 3.40 5.20
N ASN A 158 -8.09 4.68 5.47
CA ASN A 158 -9.03 5.40 6.32
C ASN A 158 -10.37 5.73 5.66
N PHE A 159 -10.57 5.40 4.38
CA PHE A 159 -11.74 5.88 3.64
C PHE A 159 -12.28 4.80 2.70
N ARG A 160 -13.58 4.52 2.82
CA ARG A 160 -14.39 3.84 1.80
C ARG A 160 -13.93 2.44 1.43
N ASP A 161 -13.51 1.63 2.37
CA ASP A 161 -13.14 0.22 2.17
C ASP A 161 -12.05 -0.01 1.09
N ALA A 162 -11.16 0.96 0.85
CA ALA A 162 -10.18 0.97 -0.24
C ALA A 162 -10.78 0.85 -1.66
N SER A 163 -12.07 1.00 -1.81
CA SER A 163 -12.73 0.92 -3.11
C SER A 163 -12.34 2.11 -3.99
N CYS A 164 -11.89 1.83 -5.20
CA CYS A 164 -11.67 2.83 -6.23
C CYS A 164 -12.52 2.48 -7.45
N HIS A 165 -13.33 3.42 -7.89
CA HIS A 165 -14.31 3.25 -8.96
C HIS A 165 -13.85 3.87 -10.30
N CYS A 166 -12.53 4.13 -10.45
CA CYS A 166 -11.94 4.65 -11.67
C CYS A 166 -12.06 3.67 -12.85
N GLU A 167 -11.81 4.16 -14.05
CA GLU A 167 -11.95 3.37 -15.28
C GLU A 167 -11.04 2.12 -15.30
N GLU A 168 -9.84 2.18 -14.74
CA GLU A 168 -8.97 1.01 -14.60
C GLU A 168 -9.59 -0.07 -13.71
N CYS A 169 -10.21 0.34 -12.60
CA CYS A 169 -10.93 -0.59 -11.71
C CYS A 169 -12.17 -1.18 -12.39
N GLN A 170 -12.91 -0.39 -13.19
CA GLN A 170 -14.04 -0.90 -13.96
C GLN A 170 -13.61 -2.01 -14.94
N LYS A 171 -12.55 -1.76 -15.70
CA LYS A 171 -11.98 -2.74 -16.65
C LYS A 171 -11.46 -3.98 -15.94
N ALA A 172 -10.74 -3.80 -14.84
CA ALA A 172 -10.20 -4.91 -14.05
C ALA A 172 -11.31 -5.75 -13.41
N PHE A 173 -12.37 -5.11 -12.91
CA PHE A 173 -13.53 -5.80 -12.35
C PHE A 173 -14.26 -6.65 -13.40
N ARG A 174 -14.55 -6.09 -14.57
CA ARG A 174 -15.13 -6.85 -15.68
C ARG A 174 -14.27 -8.05 -16.09
N LYS A 175 -12.95 -7.88 -16.13
CA LYS A 175 -12.00 -8.99 -16.38
C LYS A 175 -12.06 -10.06 -15.28
N TRP A 176 -12.15 -9.64 -14.03
CA TRP A 176 -12.29 -10.52 -12.88
C TRP A 176 -13.61 -11.33 -12.94
N LEU A 177 -14.72 -10.67 -13.26
CA LEU A 177 -16.03 -11.33 -13.46
C LEU A 177 -15.98 -12.34 -14.61
N LYS A 178 -15.40 -11.97 -15.76
CA LYS A 178 -15.19 -12.91 -16.89
C LYS A 178 -14.42 -14.15 -16.47
N LYS A 179 -13.38 -13.99 -15.65
CA LYS A 179 -12.59 -15.12 -15.12
C LYS A 179 -13.42 -15.99 -14.16
N LYS A 180 -14.25 -15.39 -13.33
CA LYS A 180 -15.07 -16.09 -12.33
C LYS A 180 -16.24 -16.84 -12.96
N TYR A 181 -17.03 -16.18 -13.76
CA TYR A 181 -18.31 -16.70 -14.26
C TYR A 181 -18.23 -17.36 -15.63
N LYS A 182 -17.25 -17.02 -16.44
CA LYS A 182 -17.02 -17.49 -17.82
C LYS A 182 -18.07 -16.98 -18.83
N THR A 183 -19.37 -16.98 -18.51
CA THR A 183 -20.47 -16.52 -19.37
C THR A 183 -21.35 -15.51 -18.64
N LEU A 184 -22.02 -14.65 -19.41
CA LEU A 184 -23.01 -13.71 -18.86
C LEU A 184 -24.22 -14.44 -18.28
N ASP A 185 -24.64 -15.53 -18.89
CA ASP A 185 -25.77 -16.35 -18.37
C ASP A 185 -25.47 -16.87 -16.97
N ALA A 186 -24.24 -17.38 -16.74
CA ALA A 186 -23.81 -17.83 -15.43
C ALA A 186 -23.77 -16.69 -14.40
N LEU A 187 -23.32 -15.50 -14.79
CA LEU A 187 -23.32 -14.30 -13.95
C LEU A 187 -24.75 -13.86 -13.63
N ASN A 188 -25.60 -13.71 -14.64
CA ASN A 188 -27.00 -13.29 -14.51
C ASN A 188 -27.77 -14.24 -13.58
N HIS A 189 -27.55 -15.55 -13.74
CA HIS A 189 -28.14 -16.55 -12.86
C HIS A 189 -27.61 -16.42 -11.41
N ALA A 190 -26.31 -16.28 -11.22
CA ALA A 190 -25.71 -16.16 -9.89
C ALA A 190 -26.10 -14.88 -9.16
N TRP A 191 -26.28 -13.80 -9.86
CA TRP A 191 -26.71 -12.51 -9.29
C TRP A 191 -28.23 -12.35 -9.22
N TRP A 192 -28.98 -13.26 -9.85
CA TRP A 192 -30.43 -13.21 -9.94
C TRP A 192 -30.95 -11.90 -10.56
N SER A 193 -30.35 -11.53 -11.69
CA SER A 193 -30.40 -10.19 -12.26
C SER A 193 -31.64 -9.87 -13.11
N ALA A 194 -32.64 -10.74 -13.15
CA ALA A 194 -33.80 -10.55 -14.03
C ALA A 194 -34.74 -9.40 -13.61
N PHE A 195 -34.80 -9.10 -12.31
CA PHE A 195 -35.66 -8.04 -11.79
C PHE A 195 -35.16 -6.65 -12.15
N TRP A 196 -36.03 -5.71 -12.43
CA TRP A 196 -35.74 -4.36 -12.90
C TRP A 196 -34.84 -4.29 -14.14
N SER A 197 -34.92 -5.31 -15.00
CA SER A 197 -34.14 -5.37 -16.25
C SER A 197 -32.63 -5.37 -16.05
N HIS A 198 -32.13 -5.91 -14.95
CA HIS A 198 -30.69 -6.03 -14.67
C HIS A 198 -29.99 -7.17 -15.43
N THR A 199 -30.69 -7.86 -16.35
CA THR A 199 -30.06 -8.91 -17.16
C THR A 199 -29.00 -8.33 -18.09
N TYR A 200 -27.75 -8.64 -17.85
CA TYR A 200 -26.63 -8.17 -18.67
C TYR A 200 -26.48 -9.01 -19.94
N THR A 201 -26.34 -8.35 -21.07
CA THR A 201 -26.13 -8.96 -22.40
C THR A 201 -24.72 -8.67 -22.95
N ASP A 202 -24.01 -7.74 -22.33
CA ASP A 202 -22.61 -7.43 -22.59
C ASP A 202 -21.87 -7.16 -21.26
N TRP A 203 -20.61 -7.55 -21.19
CA TRP A 203 -19.77 -7.31 -20.02
C TRP A 203 -19.54 -5.81 -19.75
N GLU A 204 -19.51 -5.01 -20.80
CA GLU A 204 -19.28 -3.55 -20.69
C GLU A 204 -20.48 -2.81 -20.08
N GLN A 205 -21.64 -3.45 -19.98
CA GLN A 205 -22.81 -2.92 -19.26
C GLN A 205 -22.64 -2.98 -17.75
N ILE A 206 -21.66 -3.77 -17.25
CA ILE A 206 -21.44 -3.96 -15.82
C ILE A 206 -20.54 -2.85 -15.30
N HIS A 207 -21.03 -2.12 -14.31
CA HIS A 207 -20.29 -1.12 -13.55
C HIS A 207 -20.14 -1.56 -12.08
N SER A 208 -19.18 -0.96 -11.38
CA SER A 208 -19.09 -1.11 -9.94
C SER A 208 -20.33 -0.57 -9.24
N PRO A 209 -20.71 -1.06 -8.05
CA PRO A 209 -21.86 -0.54 -7.33
C PRO A 209 -21.72 0.96 -7.06
N SER A 210 -22.81 1.71 -7.29
CA SER A 210 -22.84 3.15 -7.14
C SER A 210 -24.24 3.63 -6.78
N PRO A 211 -24.40 4.57 -5.82
CA PRO A 211 -25.68 5.19 -5.52
C PRO A 211 -26.24 6.04 -6.68
N ARG A 212 -25.42 6.30 -7.70
CA ARG A 212 -25.84 6.97 -8.95
C ARG A 212 -26.36 6.01 -10.01
N GLY A 213 -26.27 4.72 -9.75
CA GLY A 213 -26.68 3.65 -10.64
C GLY A 213 -27.22 2.48 -9.87
N GLU A 214 -26.55 1.33 -9.99
CA GLU A 214 -26.94 0.11 -9.31
C GLU A 214 -26.16 -0.12 -8.02
N ASP A 215 -26.82 -0.14 -6.89
CA ASP A 215 -26.23 -0.44 -5.59
C ASP A 215 -27.10 -1.37 -4.70
N GLU A 216 -28.18 -1.89 -5.25
CA GLU A 216 -29.07 -2.82 -4.52
C GLU A 216 -28.85 -4.30 -4.91
N LEU A 217 -28.26 -4.57 -6.06
CA LEU A 217 -27.99 -5.92 -6.53
C LEU A 217 -26.89 -6.59 -5.66
N HIS A 218 -27.32 -7.47 -4.73
CA HIS A 218 -26.43 -8.06 -3.74
C HIS A 218 -25.26 -8.86 -4.33
N GLY A 219 -25.47 -9.55 -5.46
CA GLY A 219 -24.42 -10.27 -6.18
C GLY A 219 -23.31 -9.36 -6.66
N LEU A 220 -23.68 -8.21 -7.25
CA LEU A 220 -22.75 -7.16 -7.69
C LEU A 220 -21.93 -6.60 -6.51
N LYS A 221 -22.60 -6.21 -5.43
CA LYS A 221 -21.94 -5.64 -4.23
C LYS A 221 -20.95 -6.62 -3.61
N LEU A 222 -21.34 -7.89 -3.48
CA LEU A 222 -20.50 -8.93 -2.90
C LEU A 222 -19.26 -9.20 -3.78
N ASP A 223 -19.45 -9.27 -5.08
CA ASP A 223 -18.35 -9.52 -6.00
C ASP A 223 -17.42 -8.31 -6.13
N TRP A 224 -17.94 -7.10 -6.04
CA TRP A 224 -17.11 -5.90 -5.94
C TRP A 224 -16.20 -5.94 -4.70
N LYS A 225 -16.73 -6.25 -3.53
CA LYS A 225 -15.95 -6.39 -2.29
C LYS A 225 -14.87 -7.48 -2.40
N ARG A 226 -15.20 -8.62 -3.02
CA ARG A 226 -14.21 -9.68 -3.29
C ARG A 226 -13.10 -9.22 -4.22
N PHE A 227 -13.47 -8.54 -5.31
CA PHE A 227 -12.52 -7.97 -6.25
C PHE A 227 -11.58 -6.97 -5.55
N VAL A 228 -12.12 -6.02 -4.78
CA VAL A 228 -11.31 -5.04 -4.04
C VAL A 228 -10.35 -5.75 -3.08
N SER A 229 -10.84 -6.73 -2.32
CA SER A 229 -9.99 -7.51 -1.41
C SER A 229 -8.86 -8.25 -2.14
N GLU A 230 -9.13 -8.83 -3.33
CA GLU A 230 -8.09 -9.48 -4.13
C GLU A 230 -7.08 -8.48 -4.69
N GLN A 231 -7.50 -7.26 -5.08
CA GLN A 231 -6.57 -6.21 -5.53
C GLN A 231 -5.62 -5.77 -4.41
N LEU A 232 -6.12 -5.61 -3.18
CA LEU A 232 -5.28 -5.29 -2.02
C LEU A 232 -4.27 -6.40 -1.71
N GLN A 233 -4.73 -7.66 -1.71
CA GLN A 233 -3.86 -8.81 -1.47
C GLN A 233 -2.77 -8.93 -2.55
N ASP A 234 -3.12 -8.66 -3.80
CA ASP A 234 -2.18 -8.74 -4.91
C ASP A 234 -1.13 -7.64 -4.83
N PHE A 235 -1.55 -6.40 -4.53
CA PHE A 235 -0.65 -5.28 -4.28
C PHE A 235 0.33 -5.61 -3.14
N CYS A 236 -0.16 -6.05 -1.99
CA CYS A 236 0.67 -6.48 -0.87
C CYS A 236 1.68 -7.58 -1.25
N ARG A 237 1.25 -8.57 -2.04
CA ARG A 237 2.14 -9.64 -2.52
C ARG A 237 3.24 -9.11 -3.44
N GLU A 238 2.96 -8.09 -4.26
CA GLU A 238 3.97 -7.45 -5.11
C GLU A 238 5.04 -6.75 -4.26
N GLU A 239 4.67 -6.00 -3.23
CA GLU A 239 5.62 -5.38 -2.29
C GLU A 239 6.47 -6.44 -1.57
N ILE A 240 5.82 -7.49 -1.02
CA ILE A 240 6.55 -8.61 -0.38
C ILE A 240 7.56 -9.26 -1.33
N ARG A 241 7.20 -9.46 -2.60
CA ARG A 241 8.14 -10.01 -3.59
C ARG A 241 9.31 -9.08 -3.85
N ALA A 242 9.05 -7.77 -3.95
CA ALA A 242 10.09 -6.78 -4.18
C ALA A 242 11.10 -6.73 -3.03
N VAL A 243 10.64 -6.63 -1.78
CA VAL A 243 11.55 -6.57 -0.61
C VAL A 243 12.28 -7.90 -0.32
N LYS A 244 11.83 -9.01 -0.88
CA LYS A 244 12.49 -10.32 -0.78
C LYS A 244 13.47 -10.63 -1.90
N THR A 245 13.75 -9.66 -2.77
CA THR A 245 14.60 -9.88 -3.95
C THR A 245 16.10 -9.93 -3.58
N TYR A 246 16.55 -9.19 -2.56
CA TYR A 246 17.96 -9.05 -2.14
C TYR A 246 18.23 -9.49 -0.66
#